data_048fd4a7925a92b68919021c2af33de8
#
_entry.id   048fd4a7925a92b68919021c2af33de8
#
_cell.length_a   1.000
_cell.length_b   1.000
_cell.length_c   1.000
_cell.angle_alpha   90.00
_cell.angle_beta   90.00
_cell.angle_gamma   90.00
#
_symmetry.space_group_name_H-M   'P 1'
#
loop_
_entity.id
_entity.type
_entity.pdbx_description
1 polymer ?
#
loop_
_entity_poly.entity_id
_entity_poly.type
_entity_poly.pdbx_seq_one_letter_code
_entity_poly.pdbx_strand_id
1 'polypeptide(L)'
;YKVNNQTIVTTAKDMKIRDVVALMSSNEVSVEPYSYRKQINSIYGAVNLGWKHMLYFDATLRGDQSSTLPISNNMYIYPSFSGSFVFSELLKLGDKLPYGKVRMSWAQVGSDTDPYQLGLVYTKSKFAYPGYTIGYISNGTIPNKDLKPTKTNSFEMGLELKFLQNRIGLDF
;
A
#
# COMPACT_ATOMS: atom_id res chain seq x y z
N TYR A 1 8.10 -5.86 -8.25
CA TYR A 1 6.85 -5.26 -8.76
C TYR A 1 7.16 -3.99 -9.56
N LYS A 2 6.62 -3.89 -10.77
CA LYS A 2 6.81 -2.73 -11.65
C LYS A 2 5.47 -2.30 -12.21
N VAL A 3 5.16 -1.01 -12.09
CA VAL A 3 3.97 -0.38 -12.68
C VAL A 3 4.42 0.66 -13.70
N ASN A 4 3.80 0.61 -14.86
CA ASN A 4 3.87 1.65 -15.87
C ASN A 4 2.43 2.00 -16.25
N ASN A 5 2.00 3.20 -15.92
CA ASN A 5 0.66 3.68 -16.22
C ASN A 5 0.74 4.87 -17.16
N GLN A 6 -0.15 4.89 -18.14
CA GLN A 6 -0.30 6.00 -19.06
C GLN A 6 -1.79 6.35 -19.18
N THR A 7 -2.09 7.60 -18.94
CA THR A 7 -3.43 8.17 -19.10
C THR A 7 -3.37 9.30 -20.11
N ILE A 8 -4.29 9.34 -21.02
CA ILE A 8 -4.43 10.42 -21.99
C ILE A 8 -5.78 11.08 -21.75
N VAL A 9 -5.77 12.35 -21.37
CA VAL A 9 -6.98 13.16 -21.23
C VAL A 9 -7.12 14.02 -22.49
N THR A 10 -8.22 13.82 -23.20
CA THR A 10 -8.53 14.61 -24.38
C THR A 10 -9.73 15.49 -24.08
N THR A 11 -9.56 16.79 -24.21
CA THR A 11 -10.60 17.78 -23.99
C THR A 11 -10.92 18.47 -25.31
N ALA A 12 -12.20 18.49 -25.69
CA ALA A 12 -12.70 19.17 -26.87
C ALA A 12 -13.52 20.39 -26.44
N LYS A 13 -13.30 21.52 -27.12
CA LYS A 13 -14.02 22.77 -26.90
C LYS A 13 -14.55 23.32 -28.24
N ASP A 14 -15.53 24.17 -28.13
CA ASP A 14 -16.11 24.86 -29.29
C ASP A 14 -16.63 23.89 -30.38
N MET A 15 -17.72 23.18 -30.03
CA MET A 15 -18.34 22.17 -30.90
C MET A 15 -18.95 22.81 -32.13
N LYS A 16 -18.58 22.35 -33.33
CA LYS A 16 -19.07 22.84 -34.64
C LYS A 16 -20.52 22.47 -34.90
N ILE A 17 -20.97 21.35 -34.38
CA ILE A 17 -22.31 20.80 -34.62
C ILE A 17 -23.06 20.80 -33.31
N ARG A 18 -24.20 21.45 -33.26
CA ARG A 18 -25.07 21.48 -32.09
C ARG A 18 -25.55 20.07 -31.78
N ASP A 19 -25.55 19.75 -30.47
CA ASP A 19 -26.01 18.46 -29.91
C ASP A 19 -25.17 17.24 -30.32
N VAL A 20 -24.02 17.42 -31.00
CA VAL A 20 -23.07 16.35 -31.32
C VAL A 20 -21.82 16.48 -30.48
N VAL A 21 -21.71 15.63 -29.46
CA VAL A 21 -20.54 15.57 -28.58
C VAL A 21 -19.54 14.56 -29.16
N ALA A 22 -18.66 15.02 -30.02
CA ALA A 22 -17.59 14.21 -30.60
C ALA A 22 -16.32 15.03 -30.79
N LEU A 23 -15.15 14.42 -30.53
CA LEU A 23 -13.85 15.09 -30.69
C LEU A 23 -13.67 15.66 -32.12
N MET A 24 -14.18 14.96 -33.13
CA MET A 24 -14.10 15.39 -34.53
C MET A 24 -14.95 16.62 -34.86
N SER A 25 -15.96 16.92 -34.05
CA SER A 25 -16.85 18.10 -34.20
C SER A 25 -16.36 19.33 -33.49
N SER A 26 -15.18 19.30 -32.88
CA SER A 26 -14.59 20.39 -32.11
C SER A 26 -13.60 21.22 -32.97
N ASN A 27 -13.58 22.52 -32.74
CA ASN A 27 -12.56 23.41 -33.30
C ASN A 27 -11.24 23.36 -32.55
N GLU A 28 -11.29 23.05 -31.25
CA GLU A 28 -10.13 23.00 -30.37
C GLU A 28 -10.07 21.68 -29.62
N VAL A 29 -9.02 20.92 -29.84
CA VAL A 29 -8.75 19.66 -29.14
C VAL A 29 -7.44 19.79 -28.37
N SER A 30 -7.49 19.65 -27.07
CA SER A 30 -6.32 19.58 -26.19
C SER A 30 -6.08 18.16 -25.73
N VAL A 31 -4.86 17.68 -25.89
CA VAL A 31 -4.44 16.34 -25.46
C VAL A 31 -3.40 16.51 -24.34
N GLU A 32 -3.71 15.98 -23.17
CA GLU A 32 -2.80 16.00 -22.00
C GLU A 32 -2.41 14.55 -21.64
N PRO A 33 -1.23 14.07 -22.09
CA PRO A 33 -0.73 12.77 -21.68
C PRO A 33 -0.16 12.85 -20.27
N TYR A 34 -0.55 11.92 -19.43
CA TYR A 34 0.02 11.70 -18.11
C TYR A 34 0.56 10.28 -18.01
N SER A 35 1.80 10.13 -17.58
CA SER A 35 2.38 8.81 -17.37
C SER A 35 3.23 8.77 -16.10
N TYR A 36 3.18 7.66 -15.39
CA TYR A 36 4.08 7.42 -14.28
C TYR A 36 4.66 6.00 -14.29
N ARG A 37 5.82 5.87 -13.71
CA ARG A 37 6.51 4.58 -13.52
C ARG A 37 6.89 4.43 -12.07
N LYS A 38 6.64 3.25 -11.54
CA LYS A 38 7.00 2.85 -10.18
C LYS A 38 7.58 1.45 -10.18
N GLN A 39 8.65 1.26 -9.43
CA GLN A 39 9.27 -0.04 -9.24
C GLN A 39 9.55 -0.26 -7.76
N ILE A 40 9.21 -1.45 -7.27
CA ILE A 40 9.53 -1.92 -5.93
C ILE A 40 10.25 -3.26 -6.06
N ASN A 41 11.44 -3.34 -5.50
CA ASN A 41 12.20 -4.57 -5.36
C ASN A 41 12.05 -5.04 -3.92
N SER A 42 11.67 -6.31 -3.73
CA SER A 42 11.38 -6.85 -2.40
C SER A 42 12.17 -8.12 -2.15
N ILE A 43 12.65 -8.27 -0.93
CA ILE A 43 13.19 -9.51 -0.39
C ILE A 43 12.47 -9.82 0.91
N TYR A 44 12.14 -11.08 1.14
CA TYR A 44 11.50 -11.49 2.39
C TYR A 44 12.00 -12.86 2.85
N GLY A 45 11.93 -13.06 4.15
CA GLY A 45 12.17 -14.33 4.81
C GLY A 45 11.10 -14.60 5.87
N ALA A 46 10.80 -15.87 6.10
CA ALA A 46 9.87 -16.30 7.13
C ALA A 46 10.42 -17.51 7.88
N VAL A 47 10.13 -17.56 9.16
CA VAL A 47 10.44 -18.69 10.05
C VAL A 47 9.18 -19.08 10.80
N ASN A 48 8.84 -20.36 10.75
CA ASN A 48 7.70 -20.92 11.47
C ASN A 48 8.21 -22.02 12.40
N LEU A 49 7.91 -21.91 13.66
CA LEU A 49 8.31 -22.84 14.70
C LEU A 49 7.08 -23.42 15.41
N GLY A 50 7.04 -24.72 15.53
CA GLY A 50 5.99 -25.42 16.28
C GLY A 50 6.60 -26.33 17.35
N TRP A 51 6.02 -26.32 18.56
CA TRP A 51 6.48 -27.16 19.65
C TRP A 51 5.31 -27.91 20.31
N LYS A 52 5.42 -29.21 20.34
CA LYS A 52 4.47 -30.13 20.99
C LYS A 52 2.99 -29.92 20.61
N HIS A 53 2.69 -29.46 19.43
CA HIS A 53 1.34 -29.08 18.97
C HIS A 53 0.63 -28.04 19.83
N MET A 54 1.35 -27.40 20.77
CA MET A 54 0.81 -26.44 21.72
C MET A 54 1.26 -25.01 21.43
N LEU A 55 2.54 -24.81 21.12
CA LEU A 55 3.13 -23.48 20.88
C LEU A 55 3.50 -23.36 19.40
N TYR A 56 3.11 -22.24 18.81
CA TYR A 56 3.49 -21.88 17.47
C TYR A 56 4.01 -20.44 17.49
N PHE A 57 5.10 -20.23 16.81
CA PHE A 57 5.72 -18.93 16.66
C PHE A 57 6.08 -18.71 15.20
N ASP A 58 5.64 -17.59 14.65
CA ASP A 58 5.96 -17.17 13.30
C ASP A 58 6.67 -15.82 13.35
N ALA A 59 7.72 -15.70 12.57
CA ALA A 59 8.43 -14.45 12.37
C ALA A 59 8.64 -14.21 10.89
N THR A 60 8.37 -13.00 10.42
CA THR A 60 8.68 -12.60 9.06
C THR A 60 9.49 -11.32 9.05
N LEU A 61 10.35 -11.21 8.06
CA LEU A 61 11.11 -10.00 7.78
C LEU A 61 11.03 -9.71 6.30
N ARG A 62 10.61 -8.50 5.94
CA ARG A 62 10.57 -8.05 4.56
C ARG A 62 11.31 -6.74 4.42
N GLY A 63 12.14 -6.65 3.37
CA GLY A 63 12.80 -5.43 2.96
C GLY A 63 12.31 -5.04 1.56
N ASP A 64 11.91 -3.80 1.41
CA ASP A 64 11.48 -3.22 0.14
C ASP A 64 12.36 -2.04 -0.23
N GLN A 65 12.68 -1.93 -1.52
CA GLN A 65 13.35 -0.80 -2.11
C GLN A 65 12.42 -0.15 -3.15
N SER A 66 12.01 1.08 -2.90
CA SER A 66 11.09 1.80 -3.79
C SER A 66 11.78 2.89 -4.60
N SER A 67 11.42 2.98 -5.88
CA SER A 67 11.90 4.02 -6.79
C SER A 67 11.25 5.39 -6.56
N THR A 68 10.24 5.48 -5.69
CA THR A 68 9.51 6.73 -5.40
C THR A 68 10.13 7.52 -4.26
N LEU A 69 11.04 6.90 -3.51
CA LEU A 69 11.73 7.49 -2.37
C LEU A 69 13.14 7.96 -2.73
N PRO A 70 13.70 8.93 -1.99
CA PRO A 70 15.08 9.37 -2.20
C PRO A 70 16.06 8.23 -1.93
N ILE A 71 17.20 8.22 -2.61
CA ILE A 71 18.21 7.15 -2.50
C ILE A 71 18.64 6.90 -1.06
N SER A 72 18.71 7.94 -0.24
CA SER A 72 19.05 7.85 1.19
C SER A 72 18.02 7.10 2.04
N ASN A 73 16.74 7.05 1.62
CA ASN A 73 15.63 6.48 2.37
C ASN A 73 14.76 5.53 1.52
N ASN A 74 15.26 5.04 0.40
CA ASN A 74 14.47 4.21 -0.52
C ASN A 74 14.31 2.77 -0.06
N MET A 75 15.10 2.33 0.92
CA MET A 75 15.04 0.99 1.50
C MET A 75 14.38 1.04 2.88
N TYR A 76 13.39 0.18 3.09
CA TYR A 76 12.71 0.08 4.37
C TYR A 76 12.43 -1.39 4.70
N ILE A 77 12.57 -1.70 5.99
CA ILE A 77 12.44 -3.06 6.51
C ILE A 77 11.29 -3.04 7.50
N TYR A 78 10.47 -4.08 7.44
CA TYR A 78 9.37 -4.26 8.36
C TYR A 78 9.23 -5.73 8.80
N PRO A 79 9.32 -5.94 10.11
CA PRO A 79 9.12 -7.25 10.72
C PRO A 79 7.66 -7.51 11.06
N SER A 80 7.32 -8.79 11.18
CA SER A 80 6.12 -9.23 11.88
C SER A 80 6.44 -10.43 12.76
N PHE A 81 5.72 -10.54 13.87
CA PHE A 81 5.81 -11.65 14.79
C PHE A 81 4.40 -12.09 15.18
N SER A 82 4.16 -13.39 15.19
CA SER A 82 2.94 -13.93 15.76
C SER A 82 3.26 -15.12 16.64
N GLY A 83 2.46 -15.27 17.67
CA GLY A 83 2.52 -16.41 18.57
C GLY A 83 1.13 -16.94 18.86
N SER A 84 1.00 -18.26 18.94
CA SER A 84 -0.24 -18.88 19.38
C SER A 84 0.04 -20.01 20.36
N PHE A 85 -0.84 -20.13 21.35
CA PHE A 85 -0.77 -21.13 22.39
C PHE A 85 -2.10 -21.86 22.50
N VAL A 86 -2.07 -23.17 22.21
CA VAL A 86 -3.20 -24.08 22.36
C VAL A 86 -3.18 -24.60 23.80
N PHE A 87 -3.81 -23.87 24.70
CA PHE A 87 -3.78 -24.19 26.13
C PHE A 87 -4.64 -25.41 26.50
N SER A 88 -5.60 -25.78 25.66
CA SER A 88 -6.39 -27.00 25.87
C SER A 88 -5.55 -28.28 25.88
N GLU A 89 -4.49 -28.32 25.11
CA GLU A 89 -3.54 -29.44 25.08
C GLU A 89 -2.77 -29.57 26.40
N LEU A 90 -2.43 -28.44 27.01
CA LEU A 90 -1.74 -28.42 28.30
C LEU A 90 -2.66 -28.79 29.47
N LEU A 91 -3.86 -28.18 29.47
CA LEU A 91 -4.78 -28.27 30.61
C LEU A 91 -5.67 -29.53 30.58
N LYS A 92 -5.70 -30.24 29.45
CA LYS A 92 -6.49 -31.46 29.24
C LYS A 92 -7.93 -31.33 29.77
N LEU A 93 -8.60 -30.25 29.37
CA LEU A 93 -9.91 -29.86 29.89
C LEU A 93 -11.08 -30.79 29.46
N GLY A 94 -10.77 -31.87 28.72
CA GLY A 94 -11.70 -32.88 28.33
C GLY A 94 -12.81 -32.41 27.39
N ASP A 95 -13.94 -33.14 27.42
CA ASP A 95 -15.05 -32.91 26.48
C ASP A 95 -15.77 -31.56 26.65
N LYS A 96 -15.60 -30.90 27.77
CA LYS A 96 -16.25 -29.58 28.05
C LYS A 96 -15.62 -28.46 27.25
N LEU A 97 -14.29 -28.46 27.12
CA LEU A 97 -13.52 -27.49 26.33
C LEU A 97 -12.42 -28.25 25.55
N PRO A 98 -12.81 -28.95 24.47
CA PRO A 98 -11.87 -29.76 23.70
C PRO A 98 -10.82 -28.93 22.96
N TYR A 99 -11.08 -27.62 22.73
CA TYR A 99 -10.13 -26.75 22.08
C TYR A 99 -10.17 -25.34 22.65
N GLY A 100 -9.00 -24.85 23.02
CA GLY A 100 -8.79 -23.47 23.48
C GLY A 100 -7.42 -22.99 23.03
N LYS A 101 -7.42 -21.85 22.29
CA LYS A 101 -6.22 -21.25 21.73
C LYS A 101 -6.24 -19.75 21.94
N VAL A 102 -5.14 -19.20 22.40
CA VAL A 102 -4.87 -17.77 22.42
C VAL A 102 -3.86 -17.44 21.33
N ARG A 103 -4.04 -16.32 20.66
CA ARG A 103 -3.14 -15.83 19.63
C ARG A 103 -2.83 -14.35 19.86
N MET A 104 -1.61 -13.98 19.52
CA MET A 104 -1.14 -12.59 19.58
C MET A 104 -0.25 -12.34 18.37
N SER A 105 -0.42 -11.19 17.75
CA SER A 105 0.43 -10.79 16.65
C SER A 105 0.80 -9.32 16.73
N TRP A 106 1.98 -9.01 16.26
CA TRP A 106 2.44 -7.66 16.02
C TRP A 106 3.09 -7.59 14.65
N ALA A 107 2.71 -6.59 13.89
CA ALA A 107 3.28 -6.36 12.57
C ALA A 107 3.57 -4.89 12.34
N GLN A 108 4.68 -4.61 11.67
CA GLN A 108 4.97 -3.31 11.10
C GLN A 108 4.82 -3.40 9.58
N VAL A 109 4.09 -2.45 8.97
CA VAL A 109 3.94 -2.34 7.53
C VAL A 109 4.48 -1.01 7.07
N GLY A 110 5.28 -1.05 6.00
CA GLY A 110 5.79 0.13 5.33
C GLY A 110 4.97 0.45 4.07
N SER A 111 4.78 1.73 3.80
CA SER A 111 4.19 2.22 2.55
C SER A 111 5.04 3.35 1.99
N ASP A 112 5.29 3.30 0.70
CA ASP A 112 5.91 4.39 -0.03
C ASP A 112 4.85 5.40 -0.52
N THR A 113 5.30 6.40 -1.26
CA THR A 113 4.47 7.47 -1.81
C THR A 113 4.23 7.30 -3.31
N ASP A 114 3.44 8.19 -3.87
CA ASP A 114 3.28 8.34 -5.31
C ASP A 114 4.59 8.77 -5.98
N PRO A 115 4.79 8.45 -7.27
CA PRO A 115 5.95 8.86 -8.03
C PRO A 115 6.07 10.39 -8.16
N TYR A 116 7.31 10.86 -8.33
CA TYR A 116 7.65 12.25 -8.65
C TYR A 116 7.33 13.28 -7.55
N GLN A 117 7.29 12.87 -6.28
CA GLN A 117 7.04 13.76 -5.14
C GLN A 117 8.30 14.43 -4.58
N LEU A 118 9.48 14.11 -5.10
CA LEU A 118 10.77 14.57 -4.54
C LEU A 118 11.27 15.89 -5.10
N GLY A 119 10.66 16.40 -6.17
CA GLY A 119 11.14 17.61 -6.85
C GLY A 119 10.02 18.60 -7.14
N LEU A 120 10.39 19.88 -7.12
CA LEU A 120 9.55 20.93 -7.67
C LEU A 120 9.55 20.84 -9.18
N VAL A 121 8.37 20.87 -9.79
CA VAL A 121 8.22 20.90 -11.23
C VAL A 121 7.44 22.14 -11.65
N TYR A 122 7.86 22.72 -12.77
CA TYR A 122 7.13 23.82 -13.39
C TYR A 122 6.08 23.24 -14.34
N THR A 123 4.85 23.63 -14.14
CA THR A 123 3.76 23.34 -15.07
C THR A 123 3.64 24.45 -16.07
N LYS A 124 3.57 24.09 -17.35
CA LYS A 124 3.34 25.05 -18.42
C LYS A 124 1.92 25.62 -18.31
N SER A 125 1.79 26.95 -18.31
CA SER A 125 0.48 27.61 -18.34
C SER A 125 -0.25 27.30 -19.65
N LYS A 126 -1.56 27.10 -19.56
CA LYS A 126 -2.44 27.01 -20.74
C LYS A 126 -2.62 28.37 -21.41
N PHE A 127 -2.35 29.46 -20.68
CA PHE A 127 -2.38 30.82 -21.23
C PHE A 127 -1.01 31.14 -21.83
N ALA A 128 -0.96 31.26 -23.13
CA ALA A 128 0.23 31.72 -23.85
C ALA A 128 0.21 33.25 -23.96
N TYR A 129 1.34 33.88 -23.67
CA TYR A 129 1.57 35.24 -24.09
C TYR A 129 2.38 35.22 -25.39
N PRO A 130 2.08 36.05 -26.39
CA PRO A 130 2.80 36.03 -27.65
C PRO A 130 4.32 36.06 -27.47
N GLY A 131 5.01 35.03 -27.93
CA GLY A 131 6.46 34.91 -27.82
C GLY A 131 7.02 34.40 -26.49
N TYR A 132 6.18 34.07 -25.48
CA TYR A 132 6.63 33.62 -24.18
C TYR A 132 5.92 32.37 -23.70
N THR A 133 6.66 31.43 -23.11
CA THR A 133 6.10 30.30 -22.38
C THR A 133 6.07 30.66 -20.89
N ILE A 134 4.87 30.70 -20.31
CA ILE A 134 4.68 30.96 -18.90
C ILE A 134 4.63 29.60 -18.18
N GLY A 135 5.49 29.46 -17.17
CA GLY A 135 5.50 28.30 -16.26
C GLY A 135 5.20 28.76 -14.84
N TYR A 136 4.53 27.92 -14.10
CA TYR A 136 4.26 28.13 -12.68
C TYR A 136 4.49 26.85 -11.88
N ILE A 137 4.77 26.98 -10.60
CA ILE A 137 4.88 25.86 -9.68
C ILE A 137 3.47 25.45 -9.28
N SER A 138 3.05 24.24 -9.70
CA SER A 138 1.71 23.73 -9.42
C SER A 138 1.62 22.93 -8.12
N ASN A 139 2.74 22.64 -7.49
CA ASN A 139 2.79 21.88 -6.26
C ASN A 139 2.12 22.64 -5.12
N GLY A 140 1.04 22.10 -4.56
CA GLY A 140 0.41 22.65 -3.36
C GLY A 140 1.25 22.49 -2.09
N THR A 141 2.31 21.67 -2.15
CA THR A 141 3.21 21.38 -1.04
C THR A 141 4.65 21.39 -1.52
N ILE A 142 5.56 21.93 -0.72
CA ILE A 142 6.99 21.89 -1.00
C ILE A 142 7.49 20.46 -0.85
N PRO A 143 8.14 19.88 -1.88
CA PRO A 143 8.69 18.54 -1.81
C PRO A 143 9.73 18.39 -0.71
N ASN A 144 9.64 17.29 0.04
CA ASN A 144 10.64 16.95 1.04
C ASN A 144 11.72 16.07 0.41
N LYS A 145 12.97 16.55 0.37
CA LYS A 145 14.11 15.77 -0.15
C LYS A 145 14.46 14.56 0.71
N ASP A 146 14.11 14.59 2.00
CA ASP A 146 14.35 13.53 2.97
C ASP A 146 13.08 12.71 3.25
N LEU A 147 12.21 12.57 2.24
CA LEU A 147 10.97 11.85 2.35
C LEU A 147 11.24 10.41 2.83
N LYS A 148 10.49 9.98 3.82
CA LYS A 148 10.58 8.66 4.42
C LYS A 148 9.30 7.86 4.14
N PRO A 149 9.39 6.53 4.10
CA PRO A 149 8.20 5.68 4.00
C PRO A 149 7.33 5.85 5.26
N THR A 150 6.04 5.75 5.07
CA THR A 150 5.09 5.68 6.18
C THR A 150 5.22 4.32 6.86
N LYS A 151 5.16 4.29 8.19
CA LYS A 151 5.19 3.06 8.99
C LYS A 151 3.91 2.95 9.81
N THR A 152 3.23 1.83 9.67
CA THR A 152 2.05 1.48 10.45
C THR A 152 2.37 0.29 11.33
N ASN A 153 2.10 0.38 12.63
CA ASN A 153 2.24 -0.70 13.58
C ASN A 153 0.84 -1.20 13.94
N SER A 154 0.65 -2.51 13.89
CA SER A 154 -0.60 -3.17 14.25
C SER A 154 -0.31 -4.19 15.35
N PHE A 155 -1.19 -4.28 16.32
CA PHE A 155 -1.18 -5.29 17.36
C PHE A 155 -2.56 -5.95 17.41
N GLU A 156 -2.59 -7.27 17.42
CA GLU A 156 -3.81 -8.05 17.45
C GLU A 156 -3.72 -9.14 18.50
N MET A 157 -4.84 -9.38 19.18
CA MET A 157 -5.02 -10.51 20.10
C MET A 157 -6.29 -11.25 19.73
N GLY A 158 -6.29 -12.56 19.90
CA GLY A 158 -7.46 -13.37 19.64
C GLY A 158 -7.55 -14.56 20.59
N LEU A 159 -8.77 -14.98 20.88
CA LEU A 159 -9.10 -16.14 21.69
C LEU A 159 -10.10 -17.00 20.92
N GLU A 160 -9.71 -18.25 20.66
CA GLU A 160 -10.57 -19.24 20.00
C GLU A 160 -10.90 -20.35 21.00
N LEU A 161 -12.18 -20.60 21.22
CA LEU A 161 -12.71 -21.61 22.12
C LEU A 161 -13.70 -22.51 21.36
N LYS A 162 -13.62 -23.84 21.59
CA LYS A 162 -14.64 -24.76 21.09
C LYS A 162 -15.18 -25.60 22.25
N PHE A 163 -16.48 -25.79 22.27
CA PHE A 163 -17.21 -26.46 23.32
C PHE A 163 -18.02 -27.64 22.76
N LEU A 164 -18.46 -28.52 23.66
CA LEU A 164 -19.39 -29.62 23.37
C LEU A 164 -18.96 -30.44 22.16
N GLN A 165 -17.74 -30.99 22.21
CA GLN A 165 -17.18 -31.78 21.10
C GLN A 165 -17.13 -31.05 19.78
N ASN A 166 -16.70 -29.77 19.82
CA ASN A 166 -16.57 -28.85 18.68
C ASN A 166 -17.90 -28.43 18.01
N ARG A 167 -19.05 -28.59 18.68
CA ARG A 167 -20.35 -28.17 18.14
C ARG A 167 -20.58 -26.69 18.25
N ILE A 168 -19.96 -26.02 19.21
CA ILE A 168 -20.04 -24.57 19.41
C ILE A 168 -18.62 -24.03 19.37
N GLY A 169 -18.36 -23.03 18.54
CA GLY A 169 -17.11 -22.29 18.46
C GLY A 169 -17.32 -20.81 18.70
N LEU A 170 -16.43 -20.20 19.47
CA LEU A 170 -16.34 -18.75 19.71
C LEU A 170 -14.97 -18.29 19.27
N ASP A 171 -14.90 -17.20 18.55
CA ASP A 171 -13.66 -16.54 18.12
C ASP A 171 -13.80 -15.04 18.39
N PHE A 172 -12.88 -14.50 19.20
CA PHE A 172 -12.81 -13.11 19.62
C PHE A 172 -11.50 -12.46 19.20
#